data_23f64471486448d8da084d22f124365a
#
_entry.id   23f64471486448d8da084d22f124365a
#
_cell.length_a   1.000
_cell.length_b   1.000
_cell.length_c   1.000
_cell.angle_alpha   90.00
_cell.angle_beta   90.00
_cell.angle_gamma   90.00
#
_symmetry.space_group_name_H-M   'P 1'
#
loop_
_entity.id
_entity.type
_entity.pdbx_description
1 polymer ?
#
loop_
_entity_poly.entity_id
_entity_poly.type
_entity_poly.pdbx_seq_one_letter_code
_entity_poly.pdbx_strand_id
1 'polypeptide(L)'
;MIHVDDPVYGRRYLYLENKPQVLFTENETNKRRLFDVPGPILCKDGINDFVVNRRIDAVSSESEGTKAAPEYRFTIAPGETATIKLRFTDQNWAPAKDPLNGDFDRLFLTRKMEADEFYDTVIQPDLSDDAKNVMRQSFAGLLWSKQFYHYVQREWLQGDRAGPPPQEERKNGRNHDWTHLYNADVISMPDKWEYPWYAAWDLAFHCVALALVDADFAKEQLVLLTREWYMHPNRQLPAYEWSLGDVNPPVHAWAAWRVYKIDKKQHGRADRAFLVRIFHKLMLNFTWWVNRKDAEGMNIFQGGSSGSTTSAFLTAAHLCRRVVISSSLTAPAGWQCTR
;
A
#
# COMPACT_ATOMS: atom_id res chain seq x y z
N MET A 1 -4.87 28.88 13.96
CA MET A 1 -3.63 28.51 13.26
C MET A 1 -2.77 27.67 14.19
N ILE A 2 -2.18 26.60 13.69
CA ILE A 2 -1.18 25.78 14.41
C ILE A 2 0.18 26.05 13.78
N HIS A 3 1.17 26.33 14.60
CA HIS A 3 2.57 26.41 14.19
C HIS A 3 3.20 25.03 14.33
N VAL A 4 3.91 24.60 13.31
CA VAL A 4 4.66 23.36 13.32
C VAL A 4 6.13 23.71 13.13
N ASP A 5 6.97 23.28 14.05
CA ASP A 5 8.43 23.44 13.96
C ASP A 5 9.05 22.06 13.94
N ASP A 6 9.57 21.65 12.78
CA ASP A 6 10.15 20.34 12.55
C ASP A 6 11.62 20.49 12.15
N PRO A 7 12.56 19.74 12.73
CA PRO A 7 13.99 19.89 12.46
C PRO A 7 14.38 19.52 11.02
N VAL A 8 13.57 18.71 10.32
CA VAL A 8 13.83 18.28 8.94
C VAL A 8 13.07 19.15 7.95
N TYR A 9 11.76 19.37 8.20
CA TYR A 9 10.88 20.09 7.27
C TYR A 9 10.81 21.61 7.56
N GLY A 10 11.40 22.08 8.66
CA GLY A 10 11.37 23.47 9.07
C GLY A 10 9.97 23.92 9.51
N ARG A 11 9.80 25.23 9.55
CA ARG A 11 8.53 25.82 9.99
C ARG A 11 7.42 25.65 8.99
N ARG A 12 6.24 25.25 9.48
CA ARG A 12 4.98 25.13 8.72
C ARG A 12 3.83 25.72 9.53
N TYR A 13 2.75 26.04 8.84
CA TYR A 13 1.57 26.66 9.41
C TYR A 13 0.34 25.93 8.93
N LEU A 14 -0.51 25.47 9.86
CA LEU A 14 -1.82 24.92 9.53
C LEU A 14 -2.88 25.96 9.86
N TYR A 15 -3.46 26.53 8.83
CA TYR A 15 -4.59 27.46 8.95
C TYR A 15 -5.89 26.65 8.99
N LEU A 16 -6.77 27.07 9.93
CA LEU A 16 -8.02 26.38 10.26
C LEU A 16 -9.18 27.34 10.10
N GLU A 17 -10.17 26.94 9.32
CA GLU A 17 -11.43 27.69 9.24
C GLU A 17 -12.17 27.66 10.58
N ASN A 18 -12.93 28.73 10.88
CA ASN A 18 -13.82 28.83 12.05
C ASN A 18 -13.13 28.67 13.43
N LYS A 19 -11.82 28.77 13.52
CA LYS A 19 -11.05 28.75 14.79
C LYS A 19 -11.50 27.63 15.75
N PRO A 20 -11.42 26.36 15.36
CA PRO A 20 -11.84 25.25 16.24
C PRO A 20 -10.98 25.18 17.50
N GLN A 21 -11.46 24.46 18.50
CA GLN A 21 -10.63 24.00 19.61
C GLN A 21 -9.52 23.08 19.06
N VAL A 22 -8.29 23.31 19.48
CA VAL A 22 -7.17 22.45 19.10
C VAL A 22 -6.74 21.65 20.34
N LEU A 23 -6.72 20.35 20.18
CA LEU A 23 -6.27 19.39 21.20
C LEU A 23 -4.81 19.06 20.96
N PHE A 24 -3.99 18.97 22.00
CA PHE A 24 -2.58 18.64 21.91
C PHE A 24 -2.23 17.44 22.79
N THR A 25 -1.36 16.59 22.29
CA THR A 25 -0.74 15.47 23.02
C THR A 25 0.67 15.23 22.49
N GLU A 26 1.40 14.34 23.12
CA GLU A 26 2.60 13.76 22.52
C GLU A 26 2.22 12.69 21.49
N ASN A 27 2.94 12.65 20.37
CA ASN A 27 2.76 11.63 19.33
C ASN A 27 3.45 10.30 19.73
N GLU A 28 3.31 9.94 20.98
CA GLU A 28 3.88 8.75 21.58
C GLU A 28 2.82 7.66 21.79
N THR A 29 3.28 6.42 21.71
CA THR A 29 2.46 5.26 22.08
C THR A 29 2.28 5.21 23.59
N ASN A 30 1.06 5.00 24.08
CA ASN A 30 0.77 4.86 25.50
C ASN A 30 1.27 3.51 26.02
N LYS A 31 2.57 3.47 26.34
CA LYS A 31 3.24 2.27 26.84
C LYS A 31 2.66 1.79 28.17
N ARG A 32 2.23 2.73 29.03
CA ARG A 32 1.61 2.39 30.29
C ARG A 32 0.32 1.60 30.09
N ARG A 33 -0.52 2.03 29.14
CA ARG A 33 -1.80 1.37 28.83
C ARG A 33 -1.61 0.02 28.14
N LEU A 34 -0.61 -0.11 27.28
CA LEU A 34 -0.43 -1.30 26.43
C LEU A 34 0.51 -2.35 27.06
N PHE A 35 1.50 -1.91 27.82
CA PHE A 35 2.60 -2.77 28.29
C PHE A 35 2.90 -2.66 29.76
N ASP A 36 2.12 -1.86 30.51
CA ASP A 36 2.35 -1.54 31.94
C ASP A 36 3.78 -0.98 32.22
N VAL A 37 4.32 -0.26 31.25
CA VAL A 37 5.66 0.36 31.33
C VAL A 37 5.52 1.87 31.49
N PRO A 38 6.31 2.52 32.37
CA PRO A 38 6.30 3.99 32.52
C PRO A 38 6.55 4.70 31.19
N GLY A 39 5.83 5.79 30.95
CA GLY A 39 5.95 6.61 29.75
C GLY A 39 5.25 7.96 29.90
N PRO A 40 5.20 8.78 28.87
CA PRO A 40 4.47 10.04 28.88
C PRO A 40 3.01 9.86 29.31
N ILE A 41 2.45 10.85 29.99
CA ILE A 41 1.08 10.81 30.49
C ILE A 41 0.10 11.15 29.36
N LEU A 42 0.43 12.16 28.56
CA LEU A 42 -0.42 12.69 27.47
C LEU A 42 0.01 12.09 26.13
N CYS A 43 -0.36 10.83 25.88
CA CYS A 43 -0.04 10.12 24.66
C CYS A 43 -1.09 10.35 23.55
N LYS A 44 -0.79 9.91 22.34
CA LYS A 44 -1.62 10.12 21.14
C LYS A 44 -3.07 9.60 21.26
N ASP A 45 -3.33 8.59 22.08
CA ASP A 45 -4.65 8.05 22.36
C ASP A 45 -5.51 8.96 23.27
N GLY A 46 -4.87 9.94 23.93
CA GLY A 46 -5.57 10.94 24.74
C GLY A 46 -6.56 11.78 23.96
N ILE A 47 -6.30 12.05 22.66
CA ILE A 47 -7.25 12.75 21.78
C ILE A 47 -8.54 11.93 21.64
N ASN A 48 -8.44 10.63 21.45
CA ASN A 48 -9.61 9.74 21.41
C ASN A 48 -10.34 9.72 22.77
N ASP A 49 -9.62 9.64 23.88
CA ASP A 49 -10.20 9.66 25.22
C ASP A 49 -10.92 10.98 25.49
N PHE A 50 -10.39 12.12 25.01
CA PHE A 50 -11.07 13.41 25.09
C PHE A 50 -12.36 13.42 24.27
N VAL A 51 -12.30 13.03 23.00
CA VAL A 51 -13.45 13.13 22.08
C VAL A 51 -14.55 12.16 22.46
N VAL A 52 -14.22 10.91 22.74
CA VAL A 52 -15.19 9.83 22.98
C VAL A 52 -15.62 9.79 24.44
N ASN A 53 -14.65 9.79 25.36
CA ASN A 53 -14.89 9.58 26.79
C ASN A 53 -15.01 10.87 27.59
N ARG A 54 -14.88 12.03 26.95
CA ARG A 54 -14.94 13.37 27.55
C ARG A 54 -13.90 13.59 28.67
N ARG A 55 -12.75 12.91 28.56
CA ARG A 55 -11.65 13.04 29.52
C ARG A 55 -10.82 14.27 29.22
N ILE A 56 -11.10 15.37 29.92
CA ILE A 56 -10.41 16.67 29.73
C ILE A 56 -8.92 16.56 30.10
N ASP A 57 -8.59 15.72 31.07
CA ASP A 57 -7.24 15.45 31.56
C ASP A 57 -6.37 14.62 30.59
N ALA A 58 -6.95 14.09 29.52
CA ALA A 58 -6.25 13.25 28.55
C ALA A 58 -5.48 14.04 27.47
N VAL A 59 -5.67 15.35 27.40
CA VAL A 59 -4.98 16.24 26.45
C VAL A 59 -4.26 17.35 27.20
N SER A 60 -3.27 17.97 26.56
CA SER A 60 -2.50 19.06 27.15
C SER A 60 -3.37 20.27 27.48
N SER A 61 -3.19 20.82 28.68
CA SER A 61 -3.73 22.13 29.07
C SER A 61 -2.94 23.30 28.46
N GLU A 62 -1.71 23.03 28.05
CA GLU A 62 -0.86 23.95 27.32
C GLU A 62 -1.13 23.77 25.82
N SER A 63 -1.12 24.86 25.07
CA SER A 63 -1.43 24.81 23.64
C SER A 63 -0.23 24.32 22.82
N GLU A 64 0.41 23.25 23.26
CA GLU A 64 1.59 22.66 22.61
C GLU A 64 1.65 21.12 22.77
N GLY A 65 2.41 20.48 21.89
CA GLY A 65 2.63 19.03 21.86
C GLY A 65 3.16 18.59 20.50
N THR A 66 3.58 17.35 20.40
CA THR A 66 4.10 16.77 19.15
C THR A 66 2.97 16.19 18.25
N LYS A 67 1.73 16.23 18.72
CA LYS A 67 0.53 15.89 17.96
C LYS A 67 -0.58 16.90 18.28
N ALA A 68 -1.23 17.40 17.23
CA ALA A 68 -2.36 18.31 17.34
C ALA A 68 -3.58 17.79 16.56
N ALA A 69 -4.77 18.05 17.08
CA ALA A 69 -6.04 17.73 16.41
C ALA A 69 -7.05 18.88 16.59
N PRO A 70 -7.41 19.58 15.51
CA PRO A 70 -8.53 20.55 15.55
C PRO A 70 -9.86 19.78 15.64
N GLU A 71 -10.67 20.13 16.63
CA GLU A 71 -12.00 19.55 16.84
C GLU A 71 -13.08 20.43 16.22
N TYR A 72 -13.87 19.85 15.30
CA TYR A 72 -15.07 20.45 14.73
C TYR A 72 -16.29 19.63 15.11
N ARG A 73 -17.36 20.30 15.53
CA ARG A 73 -18.63 19.67 15.88
C ARG A 73 -19.75 20.24 15.03
N PHE A 74 -20.47 19.39 14.32
CA PHE A 74 -21.58 19.77 13.47
C PHE A 74 -22.81 18.93 13.77
N THR A 75 -23.97 19.58 13.60
CA THR A 75 -25.24 18.88 13.45
C THR A 75 -25.68 19.12 12.02
N ILE A 76 -25.67 18.08 11.20
CA ILE A 76 -25.91 18.15 9.76
C ILE A 76 -27.28 17.53 9.50
N ALA A 77 -28.20 18.34 8.92
CA ALA A 77 -29.52 17.87 8.55
C ALA A 77 -29.50 16.93 7.33
N PRO A 78 -30.55 16.14 7.11
CA PRO A 78 -30.61 15.26 5.93
C PRO A 78 -30.45 16.06 4.63
N GLY A 79 -29.54 15.61 3.75
CA GLY A 79 -29.24 16.28 2.48
C GLY A 79 -28.29 17.47 2.57
N GLU A 80 -27.93 17.91 3.77
CA GLU A 80 -27.00 19.01 3.99
C GLU A 80 -25.55 18.54 3.98
N THR A 81 -24.62 19.47 3.74
CA THR A 81 -23.17 19.21 3.74
C THR A 81 -22.47 20.29 4.55
N ALA A 82 -21.59 19.90 5.46
CA ALA A 82 -20.65 20.79 6.13
C ALA A 82 -19.29 20.74 5.44
N THR A 83 -18.74 21.89 5.07
CA THR A 83 -17.41 22.01 4.45
C THR A 83 -16.47 22.71 5.41
N ILE A 84 -15.26 22.20 5.55
CA ILE A 84 -14.18 22.80 6.34
C ILE A 84 -12.99 23.04 5.42
N LYS A 85 -12.48 24.27 5.42
CA LYS A 85 -11.25 24.62 4.70
C LYS A 85 -10.05 24.55 5.63
N LEU A 86 -9.01 23.85 5.19
CA LEU A 86 -7.73 23.72 5.87
C LEU A 86 -6.61 24.06 4.90
N ARG A 87 -5.58 24.76 5.34
CA ARG A 87 -4.39 25.02 4.53
C ARG A 87 -3.12 24.78 5.31
N PHE A 88 -2.30 23.85 4.83
CA PHE A 88 -0.97 23.61 5.36
C PHE A 88 0.09 24.17 4.41
N THR A 89 0.99 25.01 4.91
CA THR A 89 1.94 25.77 4.09
C THR A 89 3.20 26.14 4.87
N ASP A 90 4.27 26.47 4.18
CA ASP A 90 5.47 27.09 4.74
C ASP A 90 5.38 28.62 4.86
N GLN A 91 4.30 29.21 4.34
CA GLN A 91 4.10 30.65 4.34
C GLN A 91 3.39 31.11 5.61
N ASN A 92 4.03 32.03 6.33
CA ASN A 92 3.39 32.76 7.41
C ASN A 92 2.73 34.01 6.85
N TRP A 93 1.40 33.94 6.66
CA TRP A 93 0.66 35.14 6.27
C TRP A 93 0.37 36.03 7.47
N ALA A 94 0.69 37.32 7.30
CA ALA A 94 0.34 38.32 8.31
C ALA A 94 -1.17 38.30 8.59
N PRO A 95 -1.61 38.70 9.79
CA PRO A 95 -3.06 38.70 10.17
C PRO A 95 -3.98 39.43 9.20
N ALA A 96 -3.44 40.33 8.38
CA ALA A 96 -4.18 41.08 7.38
C ALA A 96 -4.57 40.34 6.12
N LYS A 97 -3.96 39.13 5.88
CA LYS A 97 -4.28 38.31 4.73
C LYS A 97 -4.98 37.03 5.19
N ASP A 98 -6.22 36.84 4.75
CA ASP A 98 -6.96 35.60 4.99
C ASP A 98 -6.34 34.46 4.14
N PRO A 99 -5.81 33.42 4.77
CA PRO A 99 -5.19 32.29 4.07
C PRO A 99 -6.20 31.37 3.37
N LEU A 100 -7.49 31.51 3.67
CA LEU A 100 -8.57 30.67 3.15
C LEU A 100 -9.53 31.46 2.22
N ASN A 101 -9.06 32.58 1.69
CA ASN A 101 -9.81 33.48 0.80
C ASN A 101 -9.94 32.93 -0.64
N GLY A 102 -10.37 33.80 -1.57
CA GLY A 102 -10.55 33.44 -2.99
C GLY A 102 -9.33 32.86 -3.69
N ASP A 103 -8.10 33.14 -3.23
CA ASP A 103 -6.89 32.48 -3.73
C ASP A 103 -6.85 30.99 -3.39
N PHE A 104 -7.35 30.63 -2.21
CA PHE A 104 -7.51 29.23 -1.82
C PHE A 104 -8.52 28.52 -2.71
N ASP A 105 -9.68 29.12 -2.92
CA ASP A 105 -10.75 28.53 -3.74
C ASP A 105 -10.29 28.38 -5.21
N ARG A 106 -9.59 29.37 -5.74
CA ARG A 106 -9.01 29.30 -7.09
C ARG A 106 -7.98 28.19 -7.20
N LEU A 107 -7.09 28.03 -6.22
CA LEU A 107 -6.12 26.98 -6.20
C LEU A 107 -6.77 25.59 -6.16
N PHE A 108 -7.78 25.43 -5.32
CA PHE A 108 -8.54 24.19 -5.20
C PHE A 108 -9.20 23.80 -6.52
N LEU A 109 -9.85 24.77 -7.18
CA LEU A 109 -10.46 24.56 -8.51
C LEU A 109 -9.42 24.21 -9.55
N THR A 110 -8.26 24.87 -9.55
CA THR A 110 -7.17 24.57 -10.48
C THR A 110 -6.68 23.14 -10.31
N ARG A 111 -6.45 22.68 -9.07
CA ARG A 111 -6.04 21.29 -8.79
C ARG A 111 -7.09 20.27 -9.23
N LYS A 112 -8.37 20.61 -9.06
CA LYS A 112 -9.47 19.78 -9.56
C LYS A 112 -9.46 19.67 -11.09
N MET A 113 -9.32 20.81 -11.78
CA MET A 113 -9.25 20.83 -13.26
C MET A 113 -8.05 20.02 -13.78
N GLU A 114 -6.87 20.15 -13.18
CA GLU A 114 -5.69 19.36 -13.56
C GLU A 114 -5.92 17.87 -13.37
N ALA A 115 -6.63 17.47 -12.30
CA ALA A 115 -7.01 16.07 -12.11
C ALA A 115 -8.03 15.61 -13.18
N ASP A 116 -8.98 16.46 -13.55
CA ASP A 116 -9.95 16.18 -14.61
C ASP A 116 -9.21 15.96 -15.95
N GLU A 117 -8.31 16.88 -16.34
CA GLU A 117 -7.47 16.77 -17.53
C GLU A 117 -6.64 15.48 -17.54
N PHE A 118 -6.04 15.11 -16.40
CA PHE A 118 -5.28 13.88 -16.30
C PHE A 118 -6.16 12.65 -16.56
N TYR A 119 -7.32 12.55 -15.88
CA TYR A 119 -8.19 11.38 -16.05
C TYR A 119 -8.80 11.31 -17.46
N ASP A 120 -9.01 12.42 -18.13
CA ASP A 120 -9.45 12.44 -19.55
C ASP A 120 -8.41 11.83 -20.49
N THR A 121 -7.13 11.81 -20.12
CA THR A 121 -6.08 11.12 -20.91
C THR A 121 -6.08 9.61 -20.72
N VAL A 122 -6.64 9.11 -19.61
CA VAL A 122 -6.58 7.69 -19.21
C VAL A 122 -7.90 6.98 -19.46
N ILE A 123 -9.02 7.66 -19.20
CA ILE A 123 -10.37 7.10 -19.29
C ILE A 123 -10.87 7.22 -20.73
N GLN A 124 -11.43 6.14 -21.27
CA GLN A 124 -11.94 6.13 -22.65
C GLN A 124 -13.12 7.10 -22.81
N PRO A 125 -13.10 7.95 -23.86
CA PRO A 125 -14.09 9.01 -24.01
C PRO A 125 -15.50 8.50 -24.32
N ASP A 126 -15.65 7.32 -24.89
CA ASP A 126 -16.91 6.69 -25.33
C ASP A 126 -17.66 5.97 -24.19
N LEU A 127 -17.13 5.94 -22.97
CA LEU A 127 -17.80 5.40 -21.81
C LEU A 127 -18.93 6.34 -21.33
N SER A 128 -19.97 5.77 -20.70
CA SER A 128 -20.99 6.56 -20.00
C SER A 128 -20.36 7.34 -18.84
N ASP A 129 -21.01 8.43 -18.42
CA ASP A 129 -20.53 9.26 -17.31
C ASP A 129 -20.41 8.46 -16.01
N ASP A 130 -21.34 7.55 -15.76
CA ASP A 130 -21.28 6.64 -14.61
C ASP A 130 -20.06 5.70 -14.69
N ALA A 131 -19.82 5.09 -15.83
CA ALA A 131 -18.65 4.22 -16.04
C ALA A 131 -17.33 4.99 -15.89
N LYS A 132 -17.24 6.24 -16.41
CA LYS A 132 -16.10 7.13 -16.20
C LYS A 132 -15.86 7.43 -14.71
N ASN A 133 -16.95 7.72 -13.98
CA ASN A 133 -16.86 7.99 -12.55
C ASN A 133 -16.38 6.77 -11.77
N VAL A 134 -16.92 5.57 -12.04
CA VAL A 134 -16.49 4.31 -11.44
C VAL A 134 -15.00 4.04 -11.73
N MET A 135 -14.57 4.23 -12.98
CA MET A 135 -13.18 4.02 -13.37
C MET A 135 -12.24 5.02 -12.68
N ARG A 136 -12.63 6.30 -12.61
CA ARG A 136 -11.88 7.33 -11.90
C ARG A 136 -11.72 7.02 -10.42
N GLN A 137 -12.79 6.60 -9.73
CA GLN A 137 -12.74 6.23 -8.32
C GLN A 137 -11.85 5.00 -8.10
N SER A 138 -11.91 4.02 -9.00
CA SER A 138 -11.07 2.81 -8.93
C SER A 138 -9.58 3.15 -9.06
N PHE A 139 -9.20 4.01 -10.02
CA PHE A 139 -7.83 4.49 -10.15
C PHE A 139 -7.38 5.32 -8.94
N ALA A 140 -8.23 6.21 -8.45
CA ALA A 140 -7.95 6.98 -7.25
C ALA A 140 -7.70 6.04 -6.05
N GLY A 141 -8.52 5.00 -5.88
CA GLY A 141 -8.34 3.97 -4.86
C GLY A 141 -6.97 3.29 -4.96
N LEU A 142 -6.57 2.86 -6.16
CA LEU A 142 -5.25 2.26 -6.40
C LEU A 142 -4.09 3.21 -6.08
N LEU A 143 -4.20 4.48 -6.48
CA LEU A 143 -3.17 5.49 -6.18
C LEU A 143 -3.07 5.78 -4.68
N TRP A 144 -4.19 5.84 -3.97
CA TRP A 144 -4.23 6.02 -2.52
C TRP A 144 -3.82 4.78 -1.73
N SER A 145 -3.76 3.61 -2.35
CA SER A 145 -3.27 2.37 -1.75
C SER A 145 -1.77 2.17 -1.89
N LYS A 146 -1.05 3.13 -2.48
CA LYS A 146 0.41 3.20 -2.43
C LYS A 146 0.83 3.62 -1.02
N GLN A 147 1.51 2.74 -0.29
CA GLN A 147 1.92 2.98 1.09
C GLN A 147 3.39 2.63 1.28
N PHE A 148 4.06 3.40 2.12
CA PHE A 148 5.38 3.02 2.60
C PHE A 148 5.24 1.85 3.56
N TYR A 149 5.82 0.72 3.19
CA TYR A 149 5.82 -0.49 3.98
C TYR A 149 7.20 -0.73 4.56
N HIS A 150 7.29 -0.72 5.89
CA HIS A 150 8.52 -0.98 6.61
C HIS A 150 8.41 -2.26 7.42
N TYR A 151 9.13 -3.30 6.99
CA TYR A 151 9.26 -4.54 7.71
C TYR A 151 10.65 -5.12 7.52
N VAL A 152 11.43 -5.12 8.59
CA VAL A 152 12.79 -5.63 8.60
C VAL A 152 12.85 -6.82 9.55
N GLN A 153 13.08 -8.02 9.03
CA GLN A 153 13.04 -9.27 9.81
C GLN A 153 14.03 -9.25 10.98
N ARG A 154 15.20 -8.69 10.79
CA ARG A 154 16.19 -8.56 11.87
C ARG A 154 15.67 -7.68 13.02
N GLU A 155 15.07 -6.55 12.69
CA GLU A 155 14.49 -5.63 13.69
C GLU A 155 13.30 -6.27 14.40
N TRP A 156 12.47 -6.99 13.65
CA TRP A 156 11.36 -7.75 14.23
C TRP A 156 11.84 -8.76 15.28
N LEU A 157 12.91 -9.52 14.99
CA LEU A 157 13.46 -10.51 15.91
C LEU A 157 14.11 -9.87 17.14
N GLN A 158 14.75 -8.72 16.99
CA GLN A 158 15.40 -7.97 18.07
C GLN A 158 14.42 -7.18 18.94
N GLY A 159 13.26 -6.87 18.39
CA GLY A 159 12.25 -6.03 19.02
C GLY A 159 12.50 -4.53 18.87
N ASP A 160 11.44 -3.74 19.07
CA ASP A 160 11.52 -2.30 19.08
C ASP A 160 12.24 -1.82 20.36
N ARG A 161 13.24 -0.96 20.19
CA ARG A 161 13.96 -0.34 21.33
C ARG A 161 13.07 0.48 22.25
N ALA A 162 11.94 0.96 21.73
CA ALA A 162 10.96 1.74 22.48
C ALA A 162 9.91 0.86 23.19
N GLY A 163 9.86 -0.43 22.88
CA GLY A 163 8.91 -1.41 23.44
C GLY A 163 9.55 -2.37 24.45
N PRO A 164 8.76 -3.30 25.03
CA PRO A 164 9.30 -4.39 25.83
C PRO A 164 10.11 -5.35 24.96
N PRO A 165 11.06 -6.10 25.54
CA PRO A 165 11.78 -7.14 24.82
C PRO A 165 10.80 -8.17 24.22
N PRO A 166 11.06 -8.67 23.00
CA PRO A 166 10.21 -9.70 22.40
C PRO A 166 10.30 -11.00 23.18
N GLN A 167 9.21 -11.75 23.16
CA GLN A 167 9.17 -13.10 23.73
C GLN A 167 10.15 -14.02 22.98
N GLU A 168 10.74 -14.99 23.68
CA GLU A 168 11.73 -15.91 23.08
C GLU A 168 11.16 -16.74 21.91
N GLU A 169 9.87 -17.06 21.97
CA GLU A 169 9.15 -17.78 20.91
C GLU A 169 9.21 -17.05 19.57
N ARG A 170 9.32 -15.71 19.56
CA ARG A 170 9.49 -14.91 18.32
C ARG A 170 10.74 -15.31 17.56
N LYS A 171 11.80 -15.66 18.25
CA LYS A 171 13.08 -16.05 17.65
C LYS A 171 13.00 -17.38 16.91
N ASN A 172 11.99 -18.21 17.20
CA ASN A 172 11.73 -19.49 16.58
C ASN A 172 10.48 -19.48 15.69
N GLY A 173 9.91 -18.28 15.46
CA GLY A 173 8.73 -18.09 14.63
C GLY A 173 9.01 -18.16 13.13
N ARG A 174 8.02 -17.85 12.30
CA ARG A 174 8.15 -17.83 10.83
C ARG A 174 9.27 -16.90 10.40
N ASN A 175 10.03 -17.34 9.37
CA ASN A 175 11.12 -16.56 8.76
C ASN A 175 12.26 -16.18 9.72
N HIS A 176 12.38 -16.82 10.88
CA HIS A 176 13.43 -16.51 11.86
C HIS A 176 14.85 -16.69 11.32
N ASP A 177 15.04 -17.59 10.37
CA ASP A 177 16.31 -17.88 9.71
C ASP A 177 16.61 -16.92 8.53
N TRP A 178 15.59 -16.17 8.05
CA TRP A 178 15.78 -15.26 6.92
C TRP A 178 15.90 -13.80 7.35
N THR A 179 16.98 -13.44 7.99
CA THR A 179 17.26 -12.08 8.48
C THR A 179 17.55 -11.05 7.38
N HIS A 180 17.63 -11.49 6.12
CA HIS A 180 17.85 -10.62 4.96
C HIS A 180 16.56 -10.03 4.38
N LEU A 181 15.39 -10.43 4.86
CA LEU A 181 14.13 -9.82 4.47
C LEU A 181 14.11 -8.38 4.96
N TYR A 182 14.08 -7.46 4.00
CA TYR A 182 14.15 -6.03 4.26
C TYR A 182 13.17 -5.30 3.35
N ASN A 183 12.09 -4.81 3.92
CA ASN A 183 11.06 -4.06 3.22
C ASN A 183 11.07 -2.62 3.74
N ALA A 184 11.36 -1.67 2.89
CA ALA A 184 11.35 -0.24 3.19
C ALA A 184 11.08 0.56 1.91
N ASP A 185 9.97 0.24 1.26
CA ASP A 185 9.61 0.79 -0.05
C ASP A 185 8.14 1.21 -0.09
N VAL A 186 7.79 2.07 -1.04
CA VAL A 186 6.39 2.36 -1.36
C VAL A 186 5.82 1.24 -2.20
N ILE A 187 4.81 0.57 -1.70
CA ILE A 187 4.20 -0.62 -2.31
C ILE A 187 2.71 -0.38 -2.52
N SER A 188 2.18 -0.90 -3.63
CA SER A 188 0.74 -0.97 -3.86
C SER A 188 0.13 -2.06 -2.98
N MET A 189 -0.63 -1.67 -1.97
CA MET A 189 -1.27 -2.58 -1.02
C MET A 189 -2.67 -2.98 -1.48
N PRO A 190 -3.14 -4.21 -1.12
CA PRO A 190 -4.52 -4.61 -1.36
C PRO A 190 -5.51 -3.69 -0.64
N ASP A 191 -5.21 -3.35 0.61
CA ASP A 191 -6.00 -2.48 1.46
C ASP A 191 -5.09 -1.69 2.43
N LYS A 192 -5.63 -0.59 3.02
CA LYS A 192 -4.89 0.26 3.96
C LYS A 192 -5.00 -0.17 5.41
N TRP A 193 -5.94 -1.03 5.75
CA TRP A 193 -6.24 -1.40 7.13
C TRP A 193 -6.64 -2.87 7.32
N GLU A 194 -7.34 -3.49 6.39
CA GLU A 194 -7.73 -4.90 6.47
C GLU A 194 -6.57 -5.82 6.07
N TYR A 195 -5.86 -5.46 4.98
CA TYR A 195 -4.66 -6.16 4.49
C TYR A 195 -3.48 -5.19 4.39
N PRO A 196 -2.95 -4.72 5.53
CA PRO A 196 -1.88 -3.71 5.56
C PRO A 196 -0.50 -4.33 5.31
N TRP A 197 -0.39 -5.21 4.36
CA TRP A 197 0.85 -5.87 3.93
C TRP A 197 0.86 -6.04 2.42
N TYR A 198 2.03 -6.34 1.86
CA TYR A 198 2.13 -6.69 0.46
C TYR A 198 1.81 -8.18 0.23
N ALA A 199 1.19 -8.48 -0.91
CA ALA A 199 0.92 -9.82 -1.38
C ALA A 199 1.33 -9.92 -2.85
N ALA A 200 2.13 -10.91 -3.20
CA ALA A 200 2.78 -10.94 -4.51
C ALA A 200 1.78 -11.01 -5.68
N TRP A 201 0.75 -11.83 -5.58
CA TRP A 201 -0.20 -11.97 -6.68
C TRP A 201 -1.20 -10.80 -6.75
N ASP A 202 -1.65 -10.26 -5.60
CA ASP A 202 -2.50 -9.07 -5.54
C ASP A 202 -1.77 -7.89 -6.16
N LEU A 203 -0.53 -7.63 -5.77
CA LEU A 203 0.31 -6.60 -6.35
C LEU A 203 0.47 -6.79 -7.86
N ALA A 204 0.64 -8.03 -8.33
CA ALA A 204 0.75 -8.31 -9.75
C ALA A 204 -0.53 -7.92 -10.52
N PHE A 205 -1.72 -8.17 -9.96
CA PHE A 205 -2.99 -7.70 -10.53
C PHE A 205 -3.10 -6.17 -10.48
N HIS A 206 -2.74 -5.54 -9.35
CA HIS A 206 -2.72 -4.08 -9.23
C HIS A 206 -1.84 -3.44 -10.31
N CYS A 207 -0.68 -4.01 -10.59
CA CYS A 207 0.24 -3.49 -11.60
C CYS A 207 -0.39 -3.45 -13.00
N VAL A 208 -1.27 -4.37 -13.34
CA VAL A 208 -1.96 -4.36 -14.63
C VAL A 208 -2.91 -3.15 -14.75
N ALA A 209 -3.64 -2.83 -13.70
CA ALA A 209 -4.50 -1.66 -13.66
C ALA A 209 -3.67 -0.35 -13.52
N LEU A 210 -2.66 -0.35 -12.65
CA LEU A 210 -1.75 0.79 -12.47
C LEU A 210 -1.00 1.15 -13.76
N ALA A 211 -0.68 0.19 -14.61
CA ALA A 211 -0.02 0.47 -15.89
C ALA A 211 -0.82 1.39 -16.81
N LEU A 212 -2.12 1.56 -16.60
CA LEU A 212 -2.95 2.51 -17.33
C LEU A 212 -2.74 3.96 -16.91
N VAL A 213 -2.31 4.20 -15.67
CA VAL A 213 -2.13 5.53 -15.06
C VAL A 213 -0.67 5.85 -14.73
N ASP A 214 0.14 4.82 -14.43
CA ASP A 214 1.55 4.95 -14.03
C ASP A 214 2.30 3.65 -14.39
N ALA A 215 2.64 3.51 -15.67
CA ALA A 215 3.29 2.30 -16.18
C ALA A 215 4.69 2.10 -15.58
N ASP A 216 5.42 3.17 -15.26
CA ASP A 216 6.76 3.07 -14.69
C ASP A 216 6.71 2.56 -13.26
N PHE A 217 5.82 3.09 -12.43
CA PHE A 217 5.60 2.54 -11.08
C PHE A 217 5.16 1.07 -11.14
N ALA A 218 4.25 0.70 -12.04
CA ALA A 218 3.81 -0.68 -12.20
C ALA A 218 4.97 -1.63 -12.55
N LYS A 219 5.86 -1.22 -13.46
CA LYS A 219 7.08 -1.98 -13.81
C LYS A 219 8.03 -2.11 -12.61
N GLU A 220 8.24 -1.02 -11.89
CA GLU A 220 9.11 -1.00 -10.71
C GLU A 220 8.59 -1.92 -9.60
N GLN A 221 7.29 -1.94 -9.34
CA GLN A 221 6.68 -2.84 -8.36
C GLN A 221 6.90 -4.32 -8.72
N LEU A 222 6.72 -4.70 -9.99
CA LEU A 222 6.97 -6.06 -10.44
C LEU A 222 8.44 -6.46 -10.29
N VAL A 223 9.35 -5.54 -10.55
CA VAL A 223 10.79 -5.77 -10.35
C VAL A 223 11.15 -5.82 -8.87
N LEU A 224 10.53 -4.98 -8.04
CA LEU A 224 10.80 -4.88 -6.61
C LEU A 224 10.62 -6.22 -5.90
N LEU A 225 9.49 -6.89 -6.10
CA LEU A 225 9.22 -8.18 -5.46
C LEU A 225 10.18 -9.30 -5.88
N THR A 226 10.92 -9.11 -6.96
CA THR A 226 11.94 -10.08 -7.41
C THR A 226 13.35 -9.73 -6.93
N ARG A 227 13.49 -8.69 -6.08
CA ARG A 227 14.76 -8.36 -5.43
C ARG A 227 15.12 -9.38 -4.38
N GLU A 228 16.42 -9.50 -4.09
CA GLU A 228 17.00 -10.46 -3.15
C GLU A 228 16.46 -10.29 -1.72
N TRP A 229 16.06 -9.09 -1.35
CA TRP A 229 15.51 -8.77 -0.02
C TRP A 229 13.97 -8.83 0.06
N TYR A 230 13.31 -9.21 -1.04
CA TYR A 230 11.88 -9.53 -1.10
C TYR A 230 11.63 -10.99 -1.43
N MET A 231 12.42 -11.56 -2.35
CA MET A 231 12.30 -12.94 -2.77
C MET A 231 13.12 -13.84 -1.85
N HIS A 232 12.54 -14.93 -1.37
CA HIS A 232 13.25 -15.90 -0.53
C HIS A 232 14.49 -16.48 -1.25
N PRO A 233 15.56 -16.85 -0.54
CA PRO A 233 16.76 -17.47 -1.14
C PRO A 233 16.48 -18.71 -1.98
N ASN A 234 15.42 -19.48 -1.69
CA ASN A 234 14.95 -20.59 -2.51
C ASN A 234 14.25 -20.17 -3.82
N ARG A 235 14.10 -18.86 -4.08
CA ARG A 235 13.48 -18.23 -5.25
C ARG A 235 11.95 -18.14 -5.21
N GLN A 236 11.36 -18.41 -4.08
CA GLN A 236 9.93 -18.21 -3.86
C GLN A 236 9.61 -16.71 -3.70
N LEU A 237 8.53 -16.26 -4.33
CA LEU A 237 7.89 -15.01 -3.99
C LEU A 237 6.94 -15.25 -2.81
N PRO A 238 6.98 -14.45 -1.75
CA PRO A 238 6.12 -14.66 -0.59
C PRO A 238 4.65 -14.45 -0.96
N ALA A 239 3.78 -15.26 -0.36
CA ALA A 239 2.35 -15.10 -0.53
C ALA A 239 1.88 -13.75 0.04
N TYR A 240 2.35 -13.42 1.20
CA TYR A 240 2.31 -12.12 1.87
C TYR A 240 3.55 -12.02 2.78
N GLU A 241 3.78 -10.91 3.43
CA GLU A 241 5.06 -10.54 4.05
C GLU A 241 5.68 -11.58 4.96
N TRP A 242 4.85 -12.39 5.64
CA TRP A 242 5.31 -13.34 6.66
C TRP A 242 5.18 -14.81 6.24
N SER A 243 4.63 -15.06 5.07
CA SER A 243 4.34 -16.42 4.68
C SER A 243 5.11 -16.85 3.44
N LEU A 244 6.20 -17.57 3.70
CA LEU A 244 6.94 -18.33 2.69
C LEU A 244 6.54 -19.81 2.71
N GLY A 245 5.66 -20.23 3.63
CA GLY A 245 5.01 -21.53 3.64
C GLY A 245 3.87 -21.64 2.63
N ASP A 246 3.21 -20.52 2.35
CA ASP A 246 2.08 -20.45 1.42
C ASP A 246 2.54 -20.15 0.00
N VAL A 247 1.70 -20.51 -0.96
CA VAL A 247 2.01 -20.40 -2.38
C VAL A 247 0.89 -19.64 -3.09
N ASN A 248 1.23 -18.50 -3.67
CA ASN A 248 0.35 -17.78 -4.57
C ASN A 248 0.47 -18.34 -6.00
N PRO A 249 -0.58 -18.23 -6.82
CA PRO A 249 -0.48 -18.54 -8.25
C PRO A 249 0.62 -17.72 -8.93
N PRO A 250 1.27 -18.24 -10.01
CA PRO A 250 2.37 -17.58 -10.72
C PRO A 250 1.88 -16.43 -11.62
N VAL A 251 1.10 -15.49 -11.07
CA VAL A 251 0.49 -14.36 -11.80
C VAL A 251 1.54 -13.33 -12.22
N HIS A 252 2.69 -13.30 -11.55
CA HIS A 252 3.69 -12.27 -11.74
C HIS A 252 4.24 -12.20 -13.18
N ALA A 253 4.49 -13.36 -13.80
CA ALA A 253 4.95 -13.43 -15.19
C ALA A 253 3.89 -12.91 -16.18
N TRP A 254 2.62 -13.30 -15.97
CA TRP A 254 1.50 -12.79 -16.76
C TRP A 254 1.35 -11.28 -16.61
N ALA A 255 1.41 -10.78 -15.39
CA ALA A 255 1.29 -9.35 -15.12
C ALA A 255 2.43 -8.56 -15.79
N ALA A 256 3.68 -9.02 -15.69
CA ALA A 256 4.81 -8.37 -16.34
C ALA A 256 4.61 -8.26 -17.86
N TRP A 257 4.10 -9.33 -18.50
CA TRP A 257 3.79 -9.30 -19.92
C TRP A 257 2.63 -8.35 -20.26
N ARG A 258 1.59 -8.31 -19.43
CA ARG A 258 0.45 -7.39 -19.60
C ARG A 258 0.88 -5.94 -19.45
N VAL A 259 1.63 -5.60 -18.41
CA VAL A 259 2.17 -4.27 -18.16
C VAL A 259 3.03 -3.80 -19.33
N TYR A 260 3.96 -4.64 -19.79
CA TYR A 260 4.76 -4.32 -20.99
C TYR A 260 3.90 -4.02 -22.21
N LYS A 261 2.83 -4.79 -22.46
CA LYS A 261 1.94 -4.55 -23.61
C LYS A 261 1.14 -3.27 -23.48
N ILE A 262 0.67 -2.95 -22.28
CA ILE A 262 -0.06 -1.71 -22.00
C ILE A 262 0.86 -0.52 -22.23
N ASP A 263 2.04 -0.51 -21.62
CA ASP A 263 3.05 0.53 -21.77
C ASP A 263 3.43 0.75 -23.25
N LYS A 264 3.72 -0.34 -23.97
CA LYS A 264 4.02 -0.27 -25.41
C LYS A 264 2.87 0.34 -26.24
N LYS A 265 1.62 -0.01 -25.88
CA LYS A 265 0.44 0.53 -26.59
C LYS A 265 0.26 2.04 -26.33
N GLN A 266 0.47 2.47 -25.08
CA GLN A 266 0.29 3.86 -24.68
C GLN A 266 1.41 4.77 -25.21
N HIS A 267 2.67 4.32 -25.13
CA HIS A 267 3.83 5.15 -25.43
C HIS A 267 4.46 4.86 -26.80
N GLY A 268 3.96 3.88 -27.55
CA GLY A 268 4.45 3.55 -28.91
C GLY A 268 5.84 2.89 -28.95
N ARG A 269 6.53 2.72 -27.82
CA ARG A 269 7.86 2.13 -27.72
C ARG A 269 7.89 0.87 -26.88
N ALA A 270 8.76 -0.07 -27.24
CA ALA A 270 8.94 -1.33 -26.52
C ALA A 270 10.04 -1.18 -25.46
N ASP A 271 9.68 -1.30 -24.18
CA ASP A 271 10.64 -1.32 -23.06
C ASP A 271 11.29 -2.72 -22.94
N ARG A 272 12.28 -2.97 -23.82
CA ARG A 272 13.03 -4.23 -23.80
C ARG A 272 13.88 -4.40 -22.55
N ALA A 273 14.35 -3.31 -21.95
CA ALA A 273 15.18 -3.35 -20.75
C ALA A 273 14.38 -3.91 -19.56
N PHE A 274 13.14 -3.45 -19.41
CA PHE A 274 12.21 -4.03 -18.40
C PHE A 274 11.99 -5.53 -18.65
N LEU A 275 11.69 -5.94 -19.91
CA LEU A 275 11.44 -7.34 -20.20
C LEU A 275 12.66 -8.22 -19.89
N VAL A 276 13.84 -7.82 -20.28
CA VAL A 276 15.08 -8.56 -20.02
C VAL A 276 15.31 -8.69 -18.52
N ARG A 277 15.17 -7.59 -17.79
CA ARG A 277 15.37 -7.55 -16.33
C ARG A 277 14.41 -8.47 -15.60
N ILE A 278 13.11 -8.36 -15.89
CA ILE A 278 12.08 -9.16 -15.21
C ILE A 278 12.15 -10.63 -15.63
N PHE A 279 12.47 -10.93 -16.88
CA PHE A 279 12.60 -12.30 -17.39
C PHE A 279 13.67 -13.07 -16.62
N HIS A 280 14.88 -12.53 -16.47
CA HIS A 280 15.95 -13.21 -15.74
C HIS A 280 15.56 -13.50 -14.28
N LYS A 281 14.87 -12.59 -13.64
CA LYS A 281 14.40 -12.78 -12.26
C LYS A 281 13.28 -13.83 -12.17
N LEU A 282 12.35 -13.80 -13.11
CA LEU A 282 11.26 -14.78 -13.15
C LEU A 282 11.74 -16.18 -13.51
N MET A 283 12.83 -16.33 -14.26
CA MET A 283 13.46 -17.62 -14.49
C MET A 283 13.95 -18.28 -13.19
N LEU A 284 14.44 -17.49 -12.23
CA LEU A 284 14.79 -18.00 -10.91
C LEU A 284 13.54 -18.48 -10.15
N ASN A 285 12.47 -17.71 -10.19
CA ASN A 285 11.20 -18.11 -9.58
C ASN A 285 10.60 -19.34 -10.27
N PHE A 286 10.68 -19.42 -11.59
CA PHE A 286 10.24 -20.61 -12.35
C PHE A 286 10.98 -21.88 -11.90
N THR A 287 12.27 -21.80 -11.61
CA THR A 287 13.05 -22.93 -11.09
C THR A 287 12.48 -23.44 -9.76
N TRP A 288 12.06 -22.53 -8.87
CA TRP A 288 11.39 -22.92 -7.63
C TRP A 288 10.08 -23.66 -7.91
N TRP A 289 9.25 -23.16 -8.85
CA TRP A 289 7.99 -23.77 -9.22
C TRP A 289 8.12 -25.20 -9.72
N VAL A 290 9.06 -25.44 -10.65
CA VAL A 290 9.23 -26.77 -11.26
C VAL A 290 9.89 -27.78 -10.31
N ASN A 291 10.59 -27.30 -9.30
CA ASN A 291 11.26 -28.15 -8.31
C ASN A 291 10.45 -28.39 -7.03
N ARG A 292 9.30 -27.72 -6.86
CA ARG A 292 8.44 -27.94 -5.72
C ARG A 292 7.60 -29.19 -5.93
N LYS A 293 8.01 -30.26 -5.24
CA LYS A 293 7.37 -31.58 -5.32
C LYS A 293 6.59 -31.85 -4.05
N ASP A 294 5.56 -32.69 -4.19
CA ASP A 294 4.83 -33.27 -3.08
C ASP A 294 5.72 -34.19 -2.23
N ALA A 295 5.36 -34.33 -0.95
CA ALA A 295 6.09 -35.22 -0.01
C ALA A 295 6.02 -36.70 -0.41
N GLU A 296 5.03 -37.09 -1.19
CA GLU A 296 4.76 -38.45 -1.59
C GLU A 296 5.51 -38.85 -2.89
N GLY A 297 6.24 -37.92 -3.51
CA GLY A 297 7.03 -38.17 -4.71
C GLY A 297 6.24 -38.36 -5.99
N MET A 298 4.96 -38.03 -5.99
CA MET A 298 4.05 -38.15 -7.15
C MET A 298 4.30 -37.06 -8.22
N ASN A 299 5.23 -36.16 -7.99
CA ASN A 299 5.52 -34.99 -8.81
C ASN A 299 4.29 -34.05 -9.02
N ILE A 300 3.39 -34.04 -8.05
CA ILE A 300 2.27 -33.14 -7.98
C ILE A 300 2.73 -31.87 -7.29
N PHE A 301 2.39 -30.69 -7.84
CA PHE A 301 2.66 -29.45 -7.17
C PHE A 301 1.88 -29.39 -5.87
N GLN A 302 2.57 -29.34 -4.74
CA GLN A 302 1.98 -29.24 -3.42
C GLN A 302 2.20 -27.82 -2.88
N GLY A 303 1.13 -27.12 -2.64
CA GLY A 303 1.14 -25.78 -2.08
C GLY A 303 -0.25 -25.21 -1.98
N GLY A 304 -0.47 -24.46 -0.95
CA GLY A 304 -1.70 -23.74 -0.71
C GLY A 304 -1.94 -23.58 0.79
N SER A 305 -2.54 -22.46 1.16
CA SER A 305 -3.07 -22.29 2.51
C SER A 305 -4.33 -23.15 2.68
N SER A 306 -4.62 -23.54 3.90
CA SER A 306 -5.80 -24.35 4.26
C SER A 306 -7.16 -23.62 4.10
N GLY A 307 -7.21 -22.50 3.37
CA GLY A 307 -8.43 -21.76 3.09
C GLY A 307 -9.17 -22.23 1.84
N SER A 308 -10.48 -22.06 1.80
CA SER A 308 -11.40 -22.52 0.75
C SER A 308 -11.06 -22.04 -0.69
N THR A 309 -10.23 -21.02 -0.83
CA THR A 309 -9.74 -20.51 -2.12
C THR A 309 -8.72 -21.46 -2.79
N THR A 310 -8.02 -22.28 -2.01
CA THR A 310 -6.95 -23.15 -2.48
C THR A 310 -7.45 -24.32 -3.33
N SER A 311 -8.64 -24.81 -3.04
CA SER A 311 -9.28 -25.90 -3.82
C SER A 311 -9.54 -25.50 -5.27
N ALA A 312 -9.92 -24.24 -5.51
CA ALA A 312 -10.12 -23.72 -6.86
C ALA A 312 -8.83 -23.58 -7.66
N PHE A 313 -7.70 -23.27 -6.99
CA PHE A 313 -6.40 -23.11 -7.64
C PHE A 313 -5.71 -24.44 -7.97
N LEU A 314 -5.87 -25.45 -7.14
CA LEU A 314 -5.42 -26.81 -7.46
C LEU A 314 -6.12 -27.33 -8.72
N THR A 315 -7.41 -27.03 -8.87
CA THR A 315 -8.18 -27.36 -10.09
C THR A 315 -7.68 -26.56 -11.30
N ALA A 316 -7.37 -25.27 -11.15
CA ALA A 316 -6.80 -24.44 -12.22
C ALA A 316 -5.39 -24.88 -12.64
N ALA A 317 -4.53 -25.22 -11.68
CA ALA A 317 -3.19 -25.76 -11.97
C ALA A 317 -3.25 -27.12 -12.67
N HIS A 318 -4.22 -27.97 -12.34
CA HIS A 318 -4.52 -29.22 -13.04
C HIS A 318 -5.01 -29.00 -14.48
N LEU A 319 -5.86 -27.99 -14.68
CA LEU A 319 -6.32 -27.57 -16.00
C LEU A 319 -5.20 -27.00 -16.86
N CYS A 320 -4.33 -26.14 -16.28
CA CYS A 320 -3.14 -25.62 -16.96
C CYS A 320 -2.16 -26.73 -17.37
N ARG A 321 -2.00 -27.76 -16.55
CA ARG A 321 -1.14 -28.91 -16.87
C ARG A 321 -1.67 -29.72 -18.09
N ARG A 322 -2.98 -29.90 -18.22
CA ARG A 322 -3.61 -30.52 -19.40
C ARG A 322 -3.42 -29.72 -20.67
N VAL A 323 -3.46 -28.38 -20.57
CA VAL A 323 -3.29 -27.49 -21.73
C VAL A 323 -1.83 -27.42 -22.19
N VAL A 324 -0.86 -27.43 -21.29
CA VAL A 324 0.58 -27.42 -21.64
C VAL A 324 1.02 -28.72 -22.33
N ILE A 325 0.40 -29.84 -22.01
CA ILE A 325 0.73 -31.14 -22.65
C ILE A 325 0.06 -31.27 -24.02
N SER A 326 -1.06 -30.61 -24.27
CA SER A 326 -1.81 -30.72 -25.52
C SER A 326 -1.47 -29.65 -26.58
N SER A 327 -0.71 -28.60 -26.24
CA SER A 327 -0.36 -27.50 -27.17
C SER A 327 1.12 -27.38 -27.50
N SER A 328 1.86 -28.44 -27.41
CA SER A 328 3.31 -28.46 -27.60
C SER A 328 3.78 -28.32 -29.02
N LEU A 329 3.30 -27.44 -29.86
CA LEU A 329 4.02 -27.24 -31.13
C LEU A 329 3.85 -25.91 -31.89
N THR A 330 3.00 -24.97 -31.52
CA THR A 330 2.84 -23.78 -32.39
C THR A 330 2.44 -22.46 -31.75
N ALA A 331 2.68 -22.18 -30.49
CA ALA A 331 2.39 -20.85 -29.96
C ALA A 331 3.53 -20.29 -29.13
N PRO A 332 3.97 -19.03 -29.35
CA PRO A 332 4.87 -18.36 -28.43
C PRO A 332 4.13 -18.22 -27.10
N ALA A 333 4.81 -18.56 -26.01
CA ALA A 333 4.30 -18.69 -24.65
C ALA A 333 3.36 -17.55 -24.22
N GLY A 334 2.07 -17.75 -24.46
CA GLY A 334 0.99 -17.00 -23.88
C GLY A 334 0.08 -18.01 -23.18
N TRP A 335 -0.04 -17.90 -21.88
CA TRP A 335 -0.95 -18.71 -21.11
C TRP A 335 -2.38 -18.37 -21.51
N GLN A 336 -3.00 -19.18 -22.35
CA GLN A 336 -4.44 -19.14 -22.57
C GLN A 336 -5.09 -20.22 -21.72
N CYS A 337 -5.78 -19.84 -20.66
CA CYS A 337 -6.83 -20.65 -20.05
C CYS A 337 -8.04 -20.60 -20.97
N THR A 338 -8.25 -21.59 -21.82
CA THR A 338 -9.54 -21.86 -22.44
C THR A 338 -10.25 -22.97 -21.67
N ARG A 339 -11.57 -22.83 -21.57
CA ARG A 339 -12.51 -23.68 -20.80
C ARG A 339 -12.29 -25.18 -20.98
#